data_9030dcdf790b9c5ba6c15f72a3fcd8bf
#
_entry.id   9030dcdf790b9c5ba6c15f72a3fcd8bf
#
_cell.length_a   1.000
_cell.length_b   1.000
_cell.length_c   1.000
_cell.angle_alpha   90.00
_cell.angle_beta   90.00
_cell.angle_gamma   90.00
#
_symmetry.space_group_name_H-M   'P 1'
#
loop_
_entity.id
_entity.type
_entity.pdbx_description
1 polymer ?
#
loop_
_entity_poly.entity_id
_entity_poly.type
_entity_poly.pdbx_seq_one_letter_code
_entity_poly.pdbx_strand_id
1 'polypeptide(L)'
;MLSVSNLSIQFGKRVLFDNVNTSFNNGNCDGIIGANGAGKSTFLKILSGKIDPTSGHVHLESGKRMSVLEQDHRIFDDNSVLETVIMGDIKLYEIKKEIDFLYENYSDENAEKIGSLQVKFEEMDGWNAESNAASLLSNLGIKESLHQSKMSDVDPKLKVRILLAKSLFGNPDVLVMDEPTNDLDYETISWLEEYLANFDNCI
;
A
#
# COMPACT_ATOMS: atom_id res chain seq x y z
N MET A 1 -6.89 -13.26 9.39
CA MET A 1 -5.73 -12.46 9.11
C MET A 1 -5.17 -12.82 7.75
N LEU A 2 -3.87 -12.99 7.55
CA LEU A 2 -3.32 -13.49 6.29
C LEU A 2 -2.83 -14.93 6.48
N SER A 3 -3.27 -15.87 5.68
CA SER A 3 -2.87 -17.27 5.77
C SER A 3 -2.48 -17.85 4.41
N VAL A 4 -1.54 -18.76 4.43
CA VAL A 4 -1.00 -19.46 3.27
C VAL A 4 -1.20 -20.94 3.48
N SER A 5 -1.79 -21.63 2.51
CA SER A 5 -2.11 -23.06 2.60
C SER A 5 -1.64 -23.81 1.37
N ASN A 6 -0.80 -24.83 1.60
CA ASN A 6 -0.27 -25.74 0.59
C ASN A 6 0.36 -25.03 -0.62
N LEU A 7 1.00 -23.87 -0.36
CA LEU A 7 1.53 -23.00 -1.40
C LEU A 7 2.77 -23.63 -2.04
N SER A 8 2.72 -23.80 -3.36
CA SER A 8 3.88 -24.21 -4.16
C SER A 8 4.04 -23.28 -5.34
N ILE A 9 5.28 -22.99 -5.71
CA ILE A 9 5.61 -22.26 -6.94
C ILE A 9 6.80 -22.88 -7.65
N GLN A 10 6.64 -23.04 -8.96
CA GLN A 10 7.65 -23.61 -9.83
C GLN A 10 7.77 -22.75 -11.11
N PHE A 11 9.00 -22.47 -11.51
CA PHE A 11 9.32 -21.85 -12.80
C PHE A 11 10.08 -22.84 -13.69
N GLY A 12 9.39 -23.36 -14.70
CA GLY A 12 9.91 -24.43 -15.53
C GLY A 12 10.26 -25.69 -14.70
N LYS A 13 11.54 -26.05 -14.62
CA LYS A 13 12.01 -27.19 -13.80
C LYS A 13 12.45 -26.80 -12.38
N ARG A 14 12.48 -25.51 -12.06
CA ARG A 14 12.95 -25.03 -10.75
C ARG A 14 11.78 -24.82 -9.81
N VAL A 15 11.71 -25.64 -8.77
CA VAL A 15 10.80 -25.42 -7.64
C VAL A 15 11.45 -24.42 -6.70
N LEU A 16 10.73 -23.34 -6.37
CA LEU A 16 11.16 -22.34 -5.37
C LEU A 16 10.62 -22.69 -3.99
N PHE A 17 9.32 -23.01 -3.92
CA PHE A 17 8.65 -23.40 -2.68
C PHE A 17 7.77 -24.61 -2.96
N ASP A 18 7.65 -25.48 -1.98
CA ASP A 18 6.79 -26.65 -2.05
C ASP A 18 6.04 -26.84 -0.73
N ASN A 19 4.72 -26.88 -0.82
CA ASN A 19 3.79 -27.15 0.28
C ASN A 19 3.99 -26.23 1.51
N VAL A 20 4.17 -24.93 1.29
CA VAL A 20 4.32 -23.94 2.38
C VAL A 20 2.98 -23.69 3.05
N ASN A 21 2.97 -23.79 4.38
CA ASN A 21 1.82 -23.46 5.22
C ASN A 21 2.28 -22.50 6.31
N THR A 22 1.69 -21.30 6.38
CA THR A 22 2.02 -20.29 7.39
C THR A 22 0.85 -19.34 7.60
N SER A 23 0.89 -18.61 8.70
CA SER A 23 -0.09 -17.56 9.01
C SER A 23 0.59 -16.35 9.61
N PHE A 24 0.12 -15.18 9.26
CA PHE A 24 0.59 -13.89 9.74
C PHE A 24 -0.55 -13.23 10.53
N ASN A 25 -0.24 -12.78 11.74
CA ASN A 25 -1.24 -12.32 12.70
C ASN A 25 -1.00 -10.85 13.08
N ASN A 26 -2.04 -10.16 13.54
CA ASN A 26 -1.95 -8.78 14.02
C ASN A 26 -0.91 -8.65 15.15
N GLY A 27 -0.26 -7.49 15.19
CA GLY A 27 0.74 -7.16 16.18
C GLY A 27 2.08 -7.87 15.98
N ASN A 28 2.26 -8.59 14.87
CA ASN A 28 3.52 -9.24 14.54
C ASN A 28 4.22 -8.55 13.38
N CYS A 29 5.54 -8.43 13.51
CA CYS A 29 6.43 -8.11 12.41
C CYS A 29 7.18 -9.40 12.02
N ASP A 30 6.82 -9.96 10.88
CA ASP A 30 7.33 -11.25 10.40
C ASP A 30 8.40 -11.05 9.32
N GLY A 31 9.65 -11.41 9.62
CA GLY A 31 10.78 -11.28 8.70
C GLY A 31 11.01 -12.54 7.85
N ILE A 32 11.02 -12.39 6.51
CA ILE A 32 11.35 -13.46 5.59
C ILE A 32 12.86 -13.45 5.31
N ILE A 33 13.56 -14.47 5.80
CA ILE A 33 15.01 -14.59 5.72
C ILE A 33 15.40 -15.70 4.73
N GLY A 34 16.47 -15.50 3.98
CA GLY A 34 17.02 -16.50 3.06
C GLY A 34 18.08 -15.91 2.14
N ALA A 35 18.84 -16.76 1.47
CA ALA A 35 19.88 -16.36 0.52
C ALA A 35 19.31 -15.55 -0.65
N ASN A 36 20.17 -14.79 -1.35
CA ASN A 36 19.79 -14.12 -2.57
C ASN A 36 19.36 -15.14 -3.63
N GLY A 37 18.23 -14.87 -4.31
CA GLY A 37 17.63 -15.80 -5.27
C GLY A 37 16.86 -16.99 -4.65
N ALA A 38 16.68 -17.04 -3.31
CA ALA A 38 15.86 -18.06 -2.65
C ALA A 38 14.34 -17.89 -2.91
N GLY A 39 13.93 -16.75 -3.48
CA GLY A 39 12.52 -16.50 -3.83
C GLY A 39 11.77 -15.59 -2.86
N LYS A 40 12.44 -14.88 -1.96
CA LYS A 40 11.79 -13.97 -0.99
C LYS A 40 10.83 -12.99 -1.66
N SER A 41 11.30 -12.21 -2.62
CA SER A 41 10.46 -11.25 -3.37
C SER A 41 9.35 -11.96 -4.18
N THR A 42 9.58 -13.20 -4.65
CA THR A 42 8.53 -13.99 -5.31
C THR A 42 7.44 -14.38 -4.33
N PHE A 43 7.81 -14.78 -3.11
CA PHE A 43 6.85 -15.09 -2.05
C PHE A 43 6.00 -13.87 -1.68
N LEU A 44 6.63 -12.70 -1.48
CA LEU A 44 5.91 -11.44 -1.23
C LEU A 44 4.96 -11.05 -2.38
N LYS A 45 5.37 -11.29 -3.64
CA LYS A 45 4.51 -11.08 -4.81
C LYS A 45 3.32 -12.03 -4.85
N ILE A 46 3.47 -13.25 -4.37
CA ILE A 46 2.34 -14.20 -4.24
C ILE A 46 1.42 -13.77 -3.09
N LEU A 47 1.97 -13.40 -1.93
CA LEU A 47 1.17 -12.89 -0.81
C LEU A 47 0.32 -11.69 -1.22
N SER A 48 0.88 -10.79 -2.05
CA SER A 48 0.21 -9.58 -2.55
C SER A 48 -0.71 -9.83 -3.77
N GLY A 49 -0.83 -11.07 -4.25
CA GLY A 49 -1.65 -11.40 -5.42
C GLY A 49 -1.09 -10.91 -6.76
N LYS A 50 0.18 -10.47 -6.81
CA LYS A 50 0.85 -10.04 -8.07
C LYS A 50 1.28 -11.22 -8.94
N ILE A 51 1.44 -12.40 -8.35
CA ILE A 51 1.79 -13.65 -9.02
C ILE A 51 0.91 -14.75 -8.46
N ASP A 52 0.29 -15.53 -9.33
CA ASP A 52 -0.44 -16.72 -8.93
C ASP A 52 0.51 -17.87 -8.58
N PRO A 53 0.26 -18.60 -7.49
CA PRO A 53 1.04 -19.82 -7.17
C PRO A 53 0.74 -20.94 -8.16
N THR A 54 1.65 -21.91 -8.26
CA THR A 54 1.41 -23.14 -9.04
C THR A 54 0.33 -24.02 -8.40
N SER A 55 0.29 -24.04 -7.06
CA SER A 55 -0.76 -24.70 -6.26
C SER A 55 -0.88 -24.04 -4.90
N GLY A 56 -1.96 -24.35 -4.17
CA GLY A 56 -2.27 -23.74 -2.89
C GLY A 56 -2.92 -22.37 -3.04
N HIS A 57 -3.11 -21.66 -1.96
CA HIS A 57 -3.77 -20.34 -1.97
C HIS A 57 -3.30 -19.46 -0.81
N VAL A 58 -3.45 -18.17 -1.01
CA VAL A 58 -3.31 -17.12 0.00
C VAL A 58 -4.70 -16.61 0.33
N HIS A 59 -5.01 -16.51 1.60
CA HIS A 59 -6.30 -16.01 2.08
C HIS A 59 -6.09 -14.82 3.01
N LEU A 60 -6.63 -13.68 2.61
CA LEU A 60 -6.78 -12.50 3.47
C LEU A 60 -8.19 -12.51 4.05
N GLU A 61 -8.31 -12.35 5.35
CA GLU A 61 -9.58 -12.27 6.06
C GLU A 61 -10.48 -11.17 5.48
N SER A 62 -11.77 -11.47 5.36
CA SER A 62 -12.75 -10.54 4.77
C SER A 62 -12.80 -9.22 5.53
N GLY A 63 -12.84 -8.12 4.78
CA GLY A 63 -12.86 -6.77 5.33
C GLY A 63 -11.49 -6.20 5.70
N LYS A 64 -10.43 -7.02 5.64
CA LYS A 64 -9.04 -6.58 5.89
C LYS A 64 -8.40 -6.00 4.65
N ARG A 65 -7.56 -4.97 4.83
CA ARG A 65 -6.86 -4.29 3.76
C ARG A 65 -5.36 -4.61 3.81
N MET A 66 -4.83 -5.05 2.68
CA MET A 66 -3.40 -5.24 2.49
C MET A 66 -2.84 -4.06 1.70
N SER A 67 -1.71 -3.55 2.16
CA SER A 67 -0.89 -2.58 1.42
C SER A 67 0.47 -3.17 1.10
N VAL A 68 1.00 -2.80 -0.06
CA VAL A 68 2.28 -3.30 -0.56
C VAL A 68 3.17 -2.12 -0.90
N LEU A 69 4.41 -2.12 -0.43
CA LEU A 69 5.40 -1.14 -0.85
C LEU A 69 5.76 -1.38 -2.33
N GLU A 70 5.34 -0.46 -3.18
CA GLU A 70 5.64 -0.50 -4.61
C GLU A 70 7.09 -0.07 -4.88
N GLN A 71 7.75 -0.75 -5.82
CA GLN A 71 9.12 -0.40 -6.25
C GLN A 71 9.11 0.40 -7.56
N ASP A 72 8.09 0.24 -8.43
CA ASP A 72 7.99 1.00 -9.68
C ASP A 72 7.16 2.27 -9.46
N HIS A 73 7.85 3.40 -9.35
CA HIS A 73 7.24 4.72 -9.16
C HIS A 73 6.62 5.30 -10.45
N ARG A 74 7.01 4.78 -11.65
CA ARG A 74 6.61 5.35 -12.95
C ARG A 74 5.11 5.22 -13.22
N ILE A 75 4.47 4.23 -12.62
CA ILE A 75 3.01 4.03 -12.74
C ILE A 75 2.20 5.19 -12.15
N PHE A 76 2.83 6.09 -11.37
CA PHE A 76 2.21 7.24 -10.73
C PHE A 76 2.64 8.58 -11.35
N ASP A 77 3.45 8.59 -12.41
CA ASP A 77 4.06 9.80 -12.96
C ASP A 77 3.06 10.91 -13.34
N ASP A 78 1.83 10.54 -13.69
CA ASP A 78 0.76 11.50 -14.04
C ASP A 78 -0.01 12.04 -12.84
N ASN A 79 0.12 11.42 -11.66
CA ASN A 79 -0.58 11.83 -10.45
C ASN A 79 0.21 12.88 -9.67
N SER A 80 -0.49 13.67 -8.83
CA SER A 80 0.20 14.48 -7.84
C SER A 80 0.79 13.62 -6.72
N VAL A 81 1.77 14.16 -6.01
CA VAL A 81 2.38 13.51 -4.83
C VAL A 81 1.31 13.16 -3.80
N LEU A 82 0.41 14.10 -3.49
CA LEU A 82 -0.66 13.93 -2.52
C LEU A 82 -1.66 12.85 -2.97
N GLU A 83 -2.12 12.89 -4.22
CA GLU A 83 -2.99 11.87 -4.78
C GLU A 83 -2.36 10.49 -4.74
N THR A 84 -1.07 10.39 -5.06
CA THR A 84 -0.32 9.12 -5.02
C THR A 84 -0.37 8.49 -3.63
N VAL A 85 -0.25 9.29 -2.56
CA VAL A 85 -0.35 8.77 -1.20
C VAL A 85 -1.78 8.31 -0.88
N ILE A 86 -2.79 9.10 -1.24
CA ILE A 86 -4.22 8.74 -1.00
C ILE A 86 -4.59 7.44 -1.74
N MET A 87 -4.00 7.17 -2.91
CA MET A 87 -4.16 5.90 -3.64
C MET A 87 -3.64 4.67 -2.85
N GLY A 88 -3.00 4.87 -1.71
CA GLY A 88 -2.71 3.80 -0.74
C GLY A 88 -3.97 3.14 -0.20
N ASP A 89 -5.08 3.87 -0.14
CA ASP A 89 -6.41 3.29 0.03
C ASP A 89 -7.24 3.50 -1.25
N ILE A 90 -7.18 2.50 -2.13
CA ILE A 90 -7.80 2.60 -3.46
C ILE A 90 -9.32 2.78 -3.38
N LYS A 91 -9.99 2.17 -2.39
CA LYS A 91 -11.44 2.31 -2.24
C LYS A 91 -11.82 3.74 -1.87
N LEU A 92 -11.10 4.32 -0.94
CA LEU A 92 -11.29 5.72 -0.54
C LEU A 92 -11.02 6.67 -1.72
N TYR A 93 -9.94 6.43 -2.45
CA TYR A 93 -9.59 7.22 -3.62
C TYR A 93 -10.64 7.14 -4.72
N GLU A 94 -11.16 5.95 -5.05
CA GLU A 94 -12.22 5.74 -6.03
C GLU A 94 -13.52 6.44 -5.61
N ILE A 95 -13.92 6.34 -4.35
CA ILE A 95 -15.10 7.04 -3.82
C ILE A 95 -14.93 8.56 -3.96
N LYS A 96 -13.74 9.10 -3.59
CA LYS A 96 -13.45 10.52 -3.76
C LYS A 96 -13.61 10.96 -5.22
N LYS A 97 -12.98 10.23 -6.14
CA LYS A 97 -13.07 10.54 -7.59
C LYS A 97 -14.50 10.46 -8.11
N GLU A 98 -15.28 9.50 -7.65
CA GLU A 98 -16.68 9.37 -8.06
C GLU A 98 -17.55 10.53 -7.51
N ILE A 99 -17.32 10.93 -6.27
CA ILE A 99 -17.98 12.11 -5.68
C ILE A 99 -17.64 13.36 -6.49
N ASP A 100 -16.35 13.62 -6.76
CA ASP A 100 -15.89 14.77 -7.52
C ASP A 100 -16.53 14.79 -8.93
N PHE A 101 -16.51 13.65 -9.63
CA PHE A 101 -17.13 13.52 -10.95
C PHE A 101 -18.64 13.78 -10.94
N LEU A 102 -19.36 13.27 -9.94
CA LEU A 102 -20.81 13.46 -9.82
C LEU A 102 -21.17 14.91 -9.48
N TYR A 103 -20.32 15.62 -8.75
CA TYR A 103 -20.51 17.07 -8.51
C TYR A 103 -20.27 17.89 -9.76
N GLU A 104 -19.23 17.58 -10.54
CA GLU A 104 -18.98 18.23 -11.83
C GLU A 104 -20.13 18.03 -12.83
N ASN A 105 -20.83 16.89 -12.75
CA ASN A 105 -21.94 16.48 -13.60
C ASN A 105 -23.25 16.35 -12.79
N TYR A 106 -23.52 17.31 -11.91
CA TYR A 106 -24.65 17.23 -11.00
C TYR A 106 -25.98 17.19 -11.76
N SER A 107 -26.84 16.26 -11.33
CA SER A 107 -28.25 16.18 -11.71
C SER A 107 -29.09 15.70 -10.51
N ASP A 108 -30.37 16.03 -10.48
CA ASP A 108 -31.28 15.58 -9.42
C ASP A 108 -31.32 14.04 -9.30
N GLU A 109 -31.12 13.34 -10.41
CA GLU A 109 -31.06 11.87 -10.46
C GLU A 109 -29.83 11.31 -9.72
N ASN A 110 -28.75 12.07 -9.63
CA ASN A 110 -27.49 11.66 -8.98
C ASN A 110 -27.43 12.02 -7.49
N ALA A 111 -28.36 12.83 -6.98
CA ALA A 111 -28.34 13.36 -5.62
C ALA A 111 -28.33 12.25 -4.55
N GLU A 112 -29.14 11.20 -4.71
CA GLU A 112 -29.17 10.06 -3.79
C GLU A 112 -27.85 9.30 -3.80
N LYS A 113 -27.26 9.10 -4.97
CA LYS A 113 -25.97 8.42 -5.13
C LYS A 113 -24.84 9.21 -4.45
N ILE A 114 -24.79 10.54 -4.64
CA ILE A 114 -23.83 11.41 -3.97
C ILE A 114 -23.97 11.26 -2.45
N GLY A 115 -25.17 11.35 -1.91
CA GLY A 115 -25.42 11.19 -0.47
C GLY A 115 -24.91 9.85 0.07
N SER A 116 -25.16 8.75 -0.64
CA SER A 116 -24.69 7.43 -0.25
C SER A 116 -23.17 7.28 -0.29
N LEU A 117 -22.51 7.90 -1.27
CA LEU A 117 -21.04 7.91 -1.37
C LEU A 117 -20.41 8.76 -0.28
N GLN A 118 -21.01 9.91 0.06
CA GLN A 118 -20.52 10.77 1.15
C GLN A 118 -20.56 10.06 2.50
N VAL A 119 -21.62 9.29 2.79
CA VAL A 119 -21.67 8.48 4.02
C VAL A 119 -20.52 7.47 4.07
N LYS A 120 -20.27 6.75 2.96
CA LYS A 120 -19.14 5.81 2.88
C LYS A 120 -17.78 6.50 3.01
N PHE A 121 -17.65 7.69 2.41
CA PHE A 121 -16.44 8.49 2.48
C PHE A 121 -16.14 8.96 3.91
N GLU A 122 -17.17 9.37 4.65
CA GLU A 122 -17.08 9.73 6.05
C GLU A 122 -16.71 8.53 6.94
N GLU A 123 -17.34 7.36 6.72
CA GLU A 123 -17.01 6.12 7.44
C GLU A 123 -15.54 5.70 7.27
N MET A 124 -14.91 6.09 6.15
CA MET A 124 -13.49 5.83 5.84
C MET A 124 -12.57 6.97 6.26
N ASP A 125 -13.03 7.94 7.05
CA ASP A 125 -12.27 9.16 7.40
C ASP A 125 -11.81 9.98 6.18
N GLY A 126 -12.60 9.92 5.10
CA GLY A 126 -12.22 10.48 3.81
C GLY A 126 -12.03 12.01 3.82
N TRP A 127 -12.78 12.73 4.66
CA TRP A 127 -12.64 14.18 4.79
C TRP A 127 -11.27 14.61 5.33
N ASN A 128 -10.58 13.75 6.08
CA ASN A 128 -9.24 13.97 6.59
C ASN A 128 -8.15 13.38 5.69
N ALA A 129 -8.50 12.73 4.58
CA ALA A 129 -7.55 12.00 3.73
C ALA A 129 -6.37 12.88 3.25
N GLU A 130 -6.64 14.11 2.80
CA GLU A 130 -5.60 15.01 2.33
C GLU A 130 -4.67 15.48 3.47
N SER A 131 -5.22 15.78 4.64
CA SER A 131 -4.42 16.19 5.80
C SER A 131 -3.60 15.04 6.37
N ASN A 132 -4.16 13.83 6.39
CA ASN A 132 -3.46 12.62 6.82
C ASN A 132 -2.31 12.27 5.85
N ALA A 133 -2.55 12.36 4.53
CA ALA A 133 -1.52 12.17 3.51
C ALA A 133 -0.41 13.23 3.60
N ALA A 134 -0.78 14.50 3.77
CA ALA A 134 0.18 15.60 3.94
C ALA A 134 1.04 15.43 5.20
N SER A 135 0.45 14.94 6.29
CA SER A 135 1.17 14.65 7.54
C SER A 135 2.20 13.52 7.34
N LEU A 136 1.82 12.41 6.68
CA LEU A 136 2.75 11.33 6.35
C LEU A 136 3.91 11.81 5.47
N LEU A 137 3.61 12.59 4.44
CA LEU A 137 4.61 13.16 3.55
C LEU A 137 5.59 14.05 4.32
N SER A 138 5.08 14.93 5.19
CA SER A 138 5.92 15.82 6.01
C SER A 138 6.81 15.04 6.98
N ASN A 139 6.30 13.99 7.62
CA ASN A 139 7.06 13.10 8.50
C ASN A 139 8.19 12.37 7.75
N LEU A 140 8.01 12.08 6.46
CA LEU A 140 9.03 11.51 5.58
C LEU A 140 9.91 12.56 4.89
N GLY A 141 9.87 13.81 5.35
CA GLY A 141 10.74 14.89 4.86
C GLY A 141 10.36 15.44 3.48
N ILE A 142 9.15 15.17 2.99
CA ILE A 142 8.63 15.75 1.75
C ILE A 142 8.03 17.12 2.04
N LYS A 143 8.61 18.17 1.45
CA LYS A 143 8.17 19.53 1.65
C LYS A 143 6.74 19.74 1.11
N GLU A 144 5.93 20.53 1.82
CA GLU A 144 4.55 20.85 1.44
C GLU A 144 4.44 21.44 0.02
N SER A 145 5.45 22.22 -0.41
CA SER A 145 5.51 22.78 -1.77
C SER A 145 5.53 21.73 -2.89
N LEU A 146 5.86 20.48 -2.56
CA LEU A 146 5.88 19.36 -3.52
C LEU A 146 4.59 18.56 -3.52
N HIS A 147 3.71 18.73 -2.55
CA HIS A 147 2.51 17.89 -2.41
C HIS A 147 1.58 17.93 -3.64
N GLN A 148 1.50 19.07 -4.30
CA GLN A 148 0.70 19.26 -5.51
C GLN A 148 1.51 19.09 -6.81
N SER A 149 2.82 18.82 -6.72
CA SER A 149 3.65 18.55 -7.89
C SER A 149 3.33 17.17 -8.48
N LYS A 150 3.52 17.01 -9.79
CA LYS A 150 3.41 15.70 -10.42
C LYS A 150 4.54 14.80 -9.96
N MET A 151 4.26 13.51 -9.83
CA MET A 151 5.29 12.51 -9.52
C MET A 151 6.41 12.48 -10.56
N SER A 152 6.12 12.74 -11.85
CA SER A 152 7.13 12.87 -12.91
C SER A 152 8.22 13.90 -12.57
N ASP A 153 7.85 15.00 -11.91
CA ASP A 153 8.70 16.16 -11.67
C ASP A 153 9.51 16.05 -10.35
N VAL A 154 9.27 14.99 -9.58
CA VAL A 154 9.90 14.76 -8.27
C VAL A 154 11.21 13.97 -8.43
N ASP A 155 12.21 14.32 -7.61
CA ASP A 155 13.49 13.59 -7.54
C ASP A 155 13.24 12.09 -7.23
N PRO A 156 13.94 11.17 -7.92
CA PRO A 156 13.77 9.73 -7.70
C PRO A 156 13.93 9.27 -6.25
N LYS A 157 14.83 9.89 -5.48
CA LYS A 157 15.02 9.55 -4.06
C LYS A 157 13.82 9.93 -3.20
N LEU A 158 13.14 11.03 -3.55
CA LEU A 158 11.92 11.43 -2.87
C LEU A 158 10.73 10.55 -3.28
N LYS A 159 10.70 10.04 -4.53
CA LYS A 159 9.66 9.11 -5.00
C LYS A 159 9.60 7.86 -4.12
N VAL A 160 10.76 7.31 -3.69
CA VAL A 160 10.78 6.14 -2.79
C VAL A 160 10.07 6.44 -1.47
N ARG A 161 10.32 7.61 -0.88
CA ARG A 161 9.64 8.03 0.36
C ARG A 161 8.14 8.27 0.16
N ILE A 162 7.75 8.79 -1.00
CA ILE A 162 6.33 8.99 -1.34
C ILE A 162 5.61 7.64 -1.48
N LEU A 163 6.26 6.64 -2.12
CA LEU A 163 5.70 5.29 -2.19
C LEU A 163 5.63 4.61 -0.83
N LEU A 164 6.58 4.90 0.05
CA LEU A 164 6.51 4.47 1.44
C LEU A 164 5.30 5.10 2.14
N ALA A 165 5.11 6.43 2.04
CA ALA A 165 3.91 7.11 2.56
C ALA A 165 2.62 6.48 2.02
N LYS A 166 2.56 6.20 0.71
CA LYS A 166 1.44 5.51 0.07
C LYS A 166 1.15 4.16 0.72
N SER A 167 2.19 3.36 0.98
CA SER A 167 2.00 2.03 1.57
C SER A 167 1.49 2.07 3.02
N LEU A 168 1.83 3.12 3.76
CA LEU A 168 1.41 3.33 5.16
C LEU A 168 0.05 4.03 5.28
N PHE A 169 -0.44 4.68 4.21
CA PHE A 169 -1.64 5.49 4.24
C PHE A 169 -2.88 4.70 4.65
N GLY A 170 -3.68 5.28 5.53
CA GLY A 170 -4.94 4.70 6.02
C GLY A 170 -4.75 3.48 6.93
N ASN A 171 -3.55 3.28 7.50
CA ASN A 171 -3.25 2.23 8.48
C ASN A 171 -3.70 0.83 8.02
N PRO A 172 -3.06 0.21 7.01
CA PRO A 172 -3.46 -1.08 6.46
C PRO A 172 -3.40 -2.19 7.51
N ASP A 173 -4.29 -3.20 7.43
CA ASP A 173 -4.28 -4.35 8.32
C ASP A 173 -3.09 -5.28 8.08
N VAL A 174 -2.60 -5.33 6.84
CA VAL A 174 -1.40 -6.08 6.45
C VAL A 174 -0.52 -5.17 5.60
N LEU A 175 0.73 -5.03 6.00
CA LEU A 175 1.74 -4.28 5.27
C LEU A 175 2.81 -5.24 4.74
N VAL A 176 2.99 -5.28 3.43
CA VAL A 176 4.00 -6.12 2.76
C VAL A 176 5.10 -5.25 2.19
N MET A 177 6.33 -5.48 2.62
CA MET A 177 7.49 -4.70 2.19
C MET A 177 8.62 -5.62 1.72
N ASP A 178 9.21 -5.31 0.57
CA ASP A 178 10.40 -5.96 0.03
C ASP A 178 11.57 -4.99 0.09
N GLU A 179 12.56 -5.27 0.96
CA GLU A 179 13.76 -4.46 1.17
C GLU A 179 13.44 -2.96 1.44
N PRO A 180 12.59 -2.63 2.44
CA PRO A 180 12.02 -1.29 2.61
C PRO A 180 13.05 -0.19 2.93
N THR A 181 14.26 -0.54 3.33
CA THR A 181 15.34 0.40 3.67
C THR A 181 16.22 0.77 2.48
N ASN A 182 16.08 0.07 1.35
CA ASN A 182 16.86 0.39 0.16
C ASN A 182 16.52 1.80 -0.34
N ASP A 183 17.56 2.54 -0.72
CA ASP A 183 17.48 3.91 -1.22
C ASP A 183 16.92 4.95 -0.23
N LEU A 184 16.78 4.60 1.06
CA LEU A 184 16.44 5.53 2.12
C LEU A 184 17.70 6.05 2.84
N ASP A 185 17.64 7.28 3.32
CA ASP A 185 18.68 7.81 4.22
C ASP A 185 18.41 7.40 5.69
N TYR A 186 19.41 7.62 6.53
CA TYR A 186 19.39 7.21 7.93
C TYR A 186 18.19 7.82 8.70
N GLU A 187 17.85 9.07 8.46
CA GLU A 187 16.75 9.75 9.16
C GLU A 187 15.40 9.10 8.80
N THR A 188 15.19 8.79 7.53
CA THR A 188 13.97 8.10 7.06
C THR A 188 13.90 6.67 7.58
N ILE A 189 15.05 5.95 7.65
CA ILE A 189 15.10 4.60 8.23
C ILE A 189 14.72 4.64 9.71
N SER A 190 15.33 5.56 10.50
CA SER A 190 15.02 5.68 11.93
C SER A 190 13.55 6.02 12.18
N TRP A 191 12.98 6.90 11.36
CA TRP A 191 11.56 7.21 11.45
C TRP A 191 10.69 5.98 11.13
N LEU A 192 11.06 5.22 10.07
CA LEU A 192 10.34 4.02 9.68
C LEU A 192 10.39 2.96 10.78
N GLU A 193 11.56 2.73 11.38
CA GLU A 193 11.72 1.79 12.49
C GLU A 193 10.82 2.16 13.68
N GLU A 194 10.77 3.44 14.06
CA GLU A 194 9.91 3.93 15.13
C GLU A 194 8.42 3.77 14.77
N TYR A 195 8.05 4.08 13.52
CA TYR A 195 6.68 3.90 13.04
C TYR A 195 6.25 2.43 13.10
N LEU A 196 7.09 1.53 12.58
CA LEU A 196 6.79 0.09 12.53
C LEU A 196 6.79 -0.56 13.93
N ALA A 197 7.62 -0.06 14.86
CA ALA A 197 7.61 -0.52 16.25
C ALA A 197 6.29 -0.23 16.97
N ASN A 198 5.54 0.79 16.53
CA ASN A 198 4.24 1.17 17.04
C ASN A 198 3.08 0.75 16.12
N PHE A 199 3.34 -0.09 15.14
CA PHE A 199 2.33 -0.55 14.19
C PHE A 199 1.58 -1.76 14.77
N ASP A 200 0.32 -1.57 15.10
CA ASP A 200 -0.51 -2.59 15.79
C ASP A 200 -1.00 -3.72 14.88
N ASN A 201 -0.84 -3.56 13.58
CA ASN A 201 -1.28 -4.53 12.57
C ASN A 201 -0.14 -5.48 12.15
N CYS A 202 -0.33 -6.24 11.09
CA CYS A 202 0.64 -7.22 10.59
C CYS A 202 1.63 -6.59 9.59
N ILE A 203 2.92 -6.84 9.75
CA ILE A 203 3.99 -6.44 8.82
C ILE A 203 4.66 -7.69 8.25
#